data_cf2c0902c0a0a916bb60114b95e2d837
#
_entry.id   cf2c0902c0a0a916bb60114b95e2d837
#
_cell.length_a   1.000
_cell.length_b   1.000
_cell.length_c   1.000
_cell.angle_alpha   90.00
_cell.angle_beta   90.00
_cell.angle_gamma   90.00
#
_symmetry.space_group_name_H-M   'P 1'
#
loop_
_entity.id
_entity.type
_entity.pdbx_description
1 polymer ?
#
loop_
_entity_poly.entity_id
_entity_poly.type
_entity_poly.pdbx_seq_one_letter_code
_entity_poly.pdbx_strand_id
1 'polypeptide(L)'
;MPAAGVSLSAFLLFGAHVRPLGWVVLAASLVAAWLLDRPSTRDAAPNVGPAPDSTPAPDGEPGPARGDHAKDLLLIGLGISIVSTTSMAADVSWPRFVAIGTALVLAVTVPFVVDRVVFRRRAIRFPWRGGRAWPRAERAYLVAVPLLGWLILPWYFISSGAYENWPHITDGSELARFFVGVNAVGTWDELFFICTCFALLRRHFPVWLANLLQAVIFTSFLWELGYREWGPLLTAPFALLQGAIFARTGSLTYVLIVHLLFDAVVFLAIVHAHNPDMFAIFLTTPGR
;
A
#
# COMPACT_ATOMS: atom_id res chain seq x y z
N MET A 1 13.67 7.75 14.59
CA MET A 1 13.32 6.34 14.35
C MET A 1 13.33 6.05 12.86
N PRO A 2 14.15 5.11 12.36
CA PRO A 2 14.35 4.88 10.92
C PRO A 2 13.06 4.56 10.14
N ALA A 3 12.16 3.75 10.71
CA ALA A 3 10.90 3.39 10.05
C ALA A 3 10.01 4.62 9.76
N ALA A 4 9.91 5.57 10.70
CA ALA A 4 9.19 6.81 10.48
C ALA A 4 9.84 7.67 9.38
N GLY A 5 11.18 7.64 9.29
CA GLY A 5 11.90 8.30 8.20
C GLY A 5 11.62 7.66 6.83
N VAL A 6 11.51 6.32 6.75
CA VAL A 6 11.08 5.63 5.52
C VAL A 6 9.66 6.05 5.11
N SER A 7 8.71 6.12 6.07
CA SER A 7 7.35 6.59 5.76
C SER A 7 7.32 8.06 5.36
N LEU A 8 8.12 8.92 6.02
CA LEU A 8 8.27 10.33 5.65
C LEU A 8 8.89 10.49 4.26
N SER A 9 9.84 9.64 3.87
CA SER A 9 10.42 9.68 2.53
C SER A 9 9.38 9.42 1.45
N ALA A 10 8.44 8.49 1.65
CA ALA A 10 7.34 8.25 0.74
C ALA A 10 6.43 9.48 0.62
N PHE A 11 6.12 10.14 1.73
CA PHE A 11 5.37 11.41 1.70
C PHE A 11 6.10 12.50 0.91
N LEU A 12 7.42 12.64 1.08
CA LEU A 12 8.21 13.62 0.35
C LEU A 12 8.32 13.30 -1.14
N LEU A 13 8.38 12.01 -1.50
CA LEU A 13 8.50 11.56 -2.89
C LEU A 13 7.17 11.67 -3.65
N PHE A 14 6.08 11.22 -3.04
CA PHE A 14 4.77 11.06 -3.71
C PHE A 14 3.77 12.13 -3.32
N GLY A 15 3.76 12.57 -2.05
CA GLY A 15 2.81 13.56 -1.55
C GLY A 15 3.25 15.01 -1.81
N ALA A 16 4.44 15.37 -1.31
CA ALA A 16 4.97 16.73 -1.40
C ALA A 16 5.76 16.99 -2.69
N HIS A 17 6.10 15.96 -3.48
CA HIS A 17 6.91 16.02 -4.70
C HIS A 17 8.30 16.68 -4.52
N VAL A 18 8.86 16.65 -3.30
CA VAL A 18 10.20 17.15 -3.00
C VAL A 18 11.21 16.00 -3.16
N ARG A 19 11.34 15.50 -4.39
CA ARG A 19 12.10 14.28 -4.70
C ARG A 19 13.52 14.24 -4.13
N PRO A 20 14.37 15.30 -4.27
CA PRO A 20 15.72 15.25 -3.71
C PRO A 20 15.74 15.03 -2.19
N LEU A 21 14.86 15.71 -1.46
CA LEU A 21 14.74 15.55 -0.01
C LEU A 21 14.20 14.17 0.36
N GLY A 22 13.22 13.65 -0.40
CA GLY A 22 12.69 12.31 -0.21
C GLY A 22 13.77 11.24 -0.31
N TRP A 23 14.65 11.32 -1.31
CA TRP A 23 15.77 10.41 -1.48
C TRP A 23 16.81 10.54 -0.35
N VAL A 24 17.13 11.75 0.06
CA VAL A 24 18.06 11.98 1.19
C VAL A 24 17.51 11.39 2.48
N VAL A 25 16.22 11.63 2.77
CA VAL A 25 15.56 11.09 3.98
C VAL A 25 15.50 9.57 3.94
N LEU A 26 15.20 8.98 2.78
CA LEU A 26 15.19 7.52 2.61
C LEU A 26 16.58 6.94 2.88
N ALA A 27 17.60 7.45 2.21
CA ALA A 27 18.98 6.99 2.38
C ALA A 27 19.47 7.15 3.83
N ALA A 28 19.24 8.30 4.44
CA ALA A 28 19.59 8.55 5.84
C ALA A 28 18.88 7.58 6.80
N SER A 29 17.61 7.29 6.55
CA SER A 29 16.83 6.36 7.37
C SER A 29 17.33 4.92 7.26
N LEU A 30 17.70 4.47 6.05
CA LEU A 30 18.29 3.15 5.84
C LEU A 30 19.66 3.01 6.47
N VAL A 31 20.52 4.05 6.36
CA VAL A 31 21.82 4.09 7.03
C VAL A 31 21.65 4.07 8.55
N ALA A 32 20.73 4.87 9.09
CA ALA A 32 20.45 4.88 10.52
C ALA A 32 19.94 3.51 11.01
N ALA A 33 19.07 2.85 10.27
CA ALA A 33 18.61 1.50 10.60
C ALA A 33 19.78 0.52 10.66
N TRP A 34 20.66 0.54 9.64
CA TRP A 34 21.82 -0.32 9.60
C TRP A 34 22.82 -0.06 10.73
N LEU A 35 23.06 1.20 11.10
CA LEU A 35 23.96 1.56 12.21
C LEU A 35 23.41 1.10 13.56
N LEU A 36 22.09 1.20 13.77
CA LEU A 36 21.43 0.78 15.01
C LEU A 36 21.35 -0.75 15.15
N ASP A 37 21.31 -1.48 14.04
CA ASP A 37 21.30 -2.95 14.02
C ASP A 37 22.70 -3.58 14.16
N ARG A 38 23.78 -2.76 14.12
CA ARG A 38 25.13 -3.28 14.34
C ARG A 38 25.28 -3.79 15.78
N PRO A 39 25.96 -4.93 15.99
CA PRO A 39 26.28 -5.38 17.34
C PRO A 39 27.15 -4.33 18.04
N SER A 40 26.71 -3.88 19.19
CA SER A 40 27.57 -3.07 20.05
C SER A 40 28.72 -3.95 20.54
N THR A 41 29.96 -3.45 20.46
CA THR A 41 31.13 -4.13 21.00
C THR A 41 31.04 -4.38 22.52
N ARG A 42 30.06 -3.76 23.20
CA ARG A 42 29.74 -3.98 24.61
C ARG A 42 28.90 -5.25 24.89
N ASP A 43 28.30 -5.85 23.87
CA ASP A 43 27.42 -7.04 24.02
C ASP A 43 28.20 -8.39 23.91
N ALA A 44 29.52 -8.37 23.97
CA ALA A 44 30.38 -9.56 24.04
C ALA A 44 30.39 -10.23 25.44
N ALA A 45 29.44 -9.90 26.31
CA ALA A 45 29.24 -10.64 27.57
C ALA A 45 28.54 -11.99 27.29
N PRO A 46 28.93 -13.09 27.98
CA PRO A 46 28.44 -14.44 27.68
C PRO A 46 26.94 -14.53 27.90
N ASN A 47 26.30 -15.30 27.01
CA ASN A 47 24.87 -15.64 26.97
C ASN A 47 24.28 -15.87 28.38
N VAL A 48 23.57 -14.88 28.89
CA VAL A 48 22.54 -15.11 29.89
C VAL A 48 21.30 -15.54 29.12
N GLY A 49 20.82 -16.75 29.40
CA GLY A 49 19.71 -17.38 28.70
C GLY A 49 18.46 -16.48 28.59
N PRO A 50 17.50 -16.83 27.74
CA PRO A 50 16.32 -16.02 27.48
C PRO A 50 15.59 -15.69 28.78
N ALA A 51 15.21 -14.43 28.95
CA ALA A 51 14.42 -13.98 30.09
C ALA A 51 13.08 -14.76 30.17
N PRO A 52 12.61 -15.16 31.37
CA PRO A 52 11.46 -16.05 31.54
C PRO A 52 10.11 -15.49 31.09
N ASP A 53 10.04 -14.26 30.59
CA ASP A 53 8.78 -13.52 30.38
C ASP A 53 8.54 -13.09 28.90
N SER A 54 9.17 -13.74 27.93
CA SER A 54 8.80 -13.50 26.52
C SER A 54 7.58 -14.36 26.16
N THR A 55 6.41 -13.75 26.18
CA THR A 55 5.18 -14.33 25.60
C THR A 55 5.44 -14.73 24.15
N PRO A 56 5.22 -16.01 23.75
CA PRO A 56 5.39 -16.43 22.36
C PRO A 56 4.49 -15.61 21.45
N ALA A 57 4.99 -15.22 20.26
CA ALA A 57 4.15 -14.65 19.22
C ALA A 57 2.98 -15.62 18.91
N PRO A 58 1.78 -15.13 18.58
CA PRO A 58 0.58 -15.95 18.40
C PRO A 58 0.71 -17.09 17.39
N ASP A 59 1.71 -17.03 16.53
CA ASP A 59 1.90 -17.97 15.40
C ASP A 59 3.10 -18.91 15.57
N GLY A 60 3.73 -18.97 16.76
CA GLY A 60 4.85 -19.89 17.04
C GLY A 60 6.12 -19.64 16.22
N GLU A 61 6.23 -18.53 15.50
CA GLU A 61 7.44 -18.17 14.76
C GLU A 61 8.49 -17.51 15.68
N PRO A 62 9.78 -17.82 15.52
CA PRO A 62 10.84 -17.14 16.25
C PRO A 62 10.77 -15.64 15.94
N GLY A 63 10.85 -14.79 16.97
CA GLY A 63 10.90 -13.35 16.83
C GLY A 63 12.01 -12.90 15.87
N PRO A 64 11.94 -11.65 15.34
CA PRO A 64 12.92 -11.16 14.38
C PRO A 64 14.34 -11.23 14.96
N ALA A 65 15.26 -11.76 14.17
CA ALA A 65 16.67 -11.84 14.55
C ALA A 65 17.30 -10.43 14.53
N ARG A 66 18.41 -10.26 15.28
CA ARG A 66 19.24 -9.03 15.19
C ARG A 66 19.63 -8.78 13.72
N GLY A 67 19.55 -7.55 13.26
CA GLY A 67 19.82 -7.15 11.86
C GLY A 67 18.61 -7.30 10.92
N ASP A 68 17.51 -7.85 11.38
CA ASP A 68 16.31 -7.99 10.55
C ASP A 68 15.56 -6.67 10.34
N HIS A 69 15.64 -5.74 11.28
CA HIS A 69 14.99 -4.44 11.17
C HIS A 69 15.53 -3.63 9.98
N ALA A 70 16.85 -3.52 9.85
CA ALA A 70 17.48 -2.83 8.72
C ALA A 70 17.17 -3.50 7.38
N LYS A 71 17.19 -4.84 7.34
CA LYS A 71 16.85 -5.61 6.13
C LYS A 71 15.39 -5.38 5.74
N ASP A 72 14.47 -5.40 6.69
CA ASP A 72 13.05 -5.19 6.44
C ASP A 72 12.77 -3.75 5.94
N LEU A 73 13.40 -2.75 6.53
CA LEU A 73 13.32 -1.37 6.03
C LEU A 73 13.98 -1.20 4.66
N LEU A 74 15.07 -1.91 4.38
CA LEU A 74 15.70 -1.90 3.06
C LEU A 74 14.75 -2.46 1.99
N LEU A 75 14.02 -3.55 2.28
CA LEU A 75 13.04 -4.12 1.35
C LEU A 75 11.90 -3.14 1.05
N ILE A 76 11.38 -2.45 2.07
CA ILE A 76 10.37 -1.41 1.90
C ILE A 76 10.94 -0.24 1.08
N GLY A 77 12.13 0.25 1.45
CA GLY A 77 12.80 1.33 0.75
C GLY A 77 13.11 1.01 -0.70
N LEU A 78 13.46 -0.24 -1.01
CA LEU A 78 13.70 -0.71 -2.36
C LEU A 78 12.43 -0.64 -3.22
N GLY A 79 11.28 -1.08 -2.69
CA GLY A 79 10.00 -0.95 -3.38
C GLY A 79 9.61 0.52 -3.61
N ILE A 80 9.70 1.38 -2.59
CA ILE A 80 9.47 2.84 -2.72
C ILE A 80 10.39 3.43 -3.79
N SER A 81 11.67 3.05 -3.79
CA SER A 81 12.65 3.53 -4.77
C SER A 81 12.25 3.17 -6.20
N ILE A 82 11.85 1.93 -6.43
CA ILE A 82 11.44 1.47 -7.77
C ILE A 82 10.20 2.24 -8.24
N VAL A 83 9.17 2.36 -7.40
CA VAL A 83 7.95 3.10 -7.75
C VAL A 83 8.25 4.57 -8.05
N SER A 84 9.19 5.21 -7.33
CA SER A 84 9.55 6.62 -7.54
C SER A 84 10.37 6.89 -8.81
N THR A 85 10.78 5.85 -9.57
CA THR A 85 11.49 6.02 -10.85
C THR A 85 10.61 6.57 -11.96
N THR A 86 9.29 6.38 -11.88
CA THR A 86 8.31 6.94 -12.81
C THR A 86 7.22 7.67 -12.04
N SER A 87 6.51 8.60 -12.69
CA SER A 87 5.31 9.19 -12.08
C SER A 87 4.19 8.16 -12.04
N MET A 88 3.46 8.11 -10.93
CA MET A 88 2.32 7.21 -10.73
C MET A 88 0.98 7.91 -11.05
N ALA A 89 1.00 9.17 -11.54
CA ALA A 89 -0.20 9.83 -12.03
C ALA A 89 -0.91 8.95 -13.06
N ALA A 90 -2.21 8.75 -12.86
CA ALA A 90 -3.02 7.87 -13.70
C ALA A 90 -2.98 8.30 -15.18
N ASP A 91 -2.59 7.40 -16.06
CA ASP A 91 -2.44 7.64 -17.49
C ASP A 91 -2.66 6.33 -18.25
N VAL A 92 -3.52 6.36 -19.26
CA VAL A 92 -3.88 5.19 -20.08
C VAL A 92 -3.15 5.13 -21.42
N SER A 93 -2.23 6.07 -21.71
CA SER A 93 -1.38 5.98 -22.89
C SER A 93 -0.48 4.73 -22.82
N TRP A 94 -0.27 4.05 -23.93
CA TRP A 94 0.50 2.82 -23.96
C TRP A 94 1.90 2.92 -23.31
N PRO A 95 2.72 3.96 -23.58
CA PRO A 95 4.03 4.07 -22.95
C PRO A 95 3.95 4.19 -21.44
N ARG A 96 3.00 4.98 -20.92
CA ARG A 96 2.80 5.18 -19.48
C ARG A 96 2.23 3.94 -18.82
N PHE A 97 1.23 3.31 -19.42
CA PHE A 97 0.62 2.08 -18.92
C PHE A 97 1.67 0.97 -18.73
N VAL A 98 2.57 0.78 -19.73
CA VAL A 98 3.66 -0.20 -19.63
C VAL A 98 4.69 0.21 -18.57
N ALA A 99 5.09 1.50 -18.54
CA ALA A 99 6.08 1.99 -17.57
C ALA A 99 5.58 1.83 -16.12
N ILE A 100 4.33 2.27 -15.85
CA ILE A 100 3.70 2.12 -14.53
C ILE A 100 3.59 0.64 -14.17
N GLY A 101 3.01 -0.18 -15.04
CA GLY A 101 2.86 -1.62 -14.80
C GLY A 101 4.19 -2.32 -14.52
N THR A 102 5.26 -1.97 -15.26
CA THR A 102 6.60 -2.50 -15.02
C THR A 102 7.14 -2.10 -13.65
N ALA A 103 7.02 -0.82 -13.27
CA ALA A 103 7.47 -0.32 -11.98
C ALA A 103 6.72 -1.02 -10.82
N LEU A 104 5.41 -1.19 -10.95
CA LEU A 104 4.59 -1.89 -9.94
C LEU A 104 5.02 -3.36 -9.79
N VAL A 105 5.18 -4.08 -10.89
CA VAL A 105 5.65 -5.49 -10.86
C VAL A 105 7.03 -5.59 -10.22
N LEU A 106 7.97 -4.73 -10.59
CA LEU A 106 9.32 -4.73 -10.03
C LEU A 106 9.33 -4.35 -8.54
N ALA A 107 8.48 -3.42 -8.10
CA ALA A 107 8.42 -2.98 -6.70
C ALA A 107 7.93 -4.06 -5.73
N VAL A 108 7.24 -5.09 -6.21
CA VAL A 108 6.87 -6.28 -5.42
C VAL A 108 7.89 -7.41 -5.63
N THR A 109 8.25 -7.69 -6.88
CA THR A 109 9.09 -8.86 -7.19
C THR A 109 10.53 -8.68 -6.74
N VAL A 110 11.13 -7.49 -6.88
CA VAL A 110 12.53 -7.27 -6.48
C VAL A 110 12.71 -7.40 -4.96
N PRO A 111 11.94 -6.74 -4.07
CA PRO A 111 12.03 -6.99 -2.64
C PRO A 111 11.78 -8.46 -2.26
N PHE A 112 10.80 -9.11 -2.89
CA PHE A 112 10.52 -10.52 -2.66
C PHE A 112 11.71 -11.42 -3.02
N VAL A 113 12.34 -11.22 -4.18
CA VAL A 113 13.52 -11.97 -4.61
C VAL A 113 14.72 -11.69 -3.69
N VAL A 114 14.95 -10.43 -3.32
CA VAL A 114 16.03 -10.05 -2.39
C VAL A 114 15.82 -10.73 -1.03
N ASP A 115 14.61 -10.74 -0.48
CA ASP A 115 14.31 -11.46 0.76
C ASP A 115 14.64 -12.96 0.66
N ARG A 116 14.29 -13.60 -0.46
CA ARG A 116 14.45 -15.03 -0.68
C ARG A 116 15.88 -15.45 -1.01
N VAL A 117 16.53 -14.73 -1.91
CA VAL A 117 17.82 -15.14 -2.51
C VAL A 117 18.99 -14.50 -1.79
N VAL A 118 18.93 -13.18 -1.51
CA VAL A 118 20.03 -12.43 -0.89
C VAL A 118 20.01 -12.62 0.63
N PHE A 119 18.87 -12.37 1.26
CA PHE A 119 18.74 -12.49 2.71
C PHE A 119 18.44 -13.93 3.16
N ARG A 120 18.08 -14.82 2.23
CA ARG A 120 17.75 -16.22 2.50
C ARG A 120 16.68 -16.40 3.57
N ARG A 121 15.70 -15.49 3.60
CA ARG A 121 14.59 -15.46 4.55
C ARG A 121 13.25 -15.68 3.83
N ARG A 122 12.19 -15.73 4.61
CA ARG A 122 10.79 -15.78 4.14
C ARG A 122 9.93 -14.75 4.87
N ALA A 123 10.45 -13.52 5.00
CA ALA A 123 9.75 -12.44 5.70
C ALA A 123 8.57 -11.90 4.88
N ILE A 124 8.73 -11.73 3.56
CA ILE A 124 7.62 -11.36 2.68
C ILE A 124 6.82 -12.62 2.33
N ARG A 125 5.53 -12.59 2.63
CA ARG A 125 4.59 -13.69 2.35
C ARG A 125 3.29 -13.14 1.79
N PHE A 126 2.66 -13.92 0.92
CA PHE A 126 1.35 -13.62 0.34
C PHE A 126 0.34 -14.68 0.80
N PRO A 127 -0.28 -14.50 1.97
CA PRO A 127 -1.18 -15.50 2.55
C PRO A 127 -2.54 -15.42 1.84
N TRP A 128 -2.69 -16.16 0.75
CA TRP A 128 -3.92 -16.16 -0.06
C TRP A 128 -5.16 -16.56 0.75
N ARG A 129 -5.02 -17.46 1.71
CA ARG A 129 -6.14 -17.94 2.53
C ARG A 129 -5.86 -17.73 4.01
N GLY A 130 -6.80 -17.12 4.73
CA GLY A 130 -6.71 -16.89 6.17
C GLY A 130 -7.05 -18.10 7.05
N GLY A 131 -7.22 -19.28 6.47
CA GLY A 131 -7.46 -20.52 7.21
C GLY A 131 -8.83 -20.67 7.86
N ARG A 132 -9.71 -19.66 7.80
CA ARG A 132 -11.05 -19.68 8.41
C ARG A 132 -12.13 -19.19 7.45
N ALA A 133 -13.37 -19.63 7.68
CA ALA A 133 -14.53 -19.07 6.97
C ALA A 133 -14.80 -17.63 7.43
N TRP A 134 -15.28 -16.80 6.52
CA TRP A 134 -15.62 -15.41 6.83
C TRP A 134 -16.91 -15.32 7.64
N PRO A 135 -16.87 -14.71 8.84
CA PRO A 135 -18.06 -14.52 9.66
C PRO A 135 -19.06 -13.56 8.98
N ARG A 136 -20.27 -13.49 9.56
CA ARG A 136 -21.34 -12.63 9.00
C ARG A 136 -20.93 -11.17 8.83
N ALA A 137 -20.17 -10.61 9.78
CA ALA A 137 -19.70 -9.23 9.72
C ALA A 137 -18.76 -9.00 8.51
N GLU A 138 -17.84 -9.92 8.25
CA GLU A 138 -16.92 -9.80 7.11
C GLU A 138 -17.67 -9.93 5.76
N ARG A 139 -18.66 -10.83 5.68
CA ARG A 139 -19.51 -10.94 4.48
C ARG A 139 -20.39 -9.70 4.28
N ALA A 140 -20.93 -9.14 5.35
CA ALA A 140 -21.69 -7.88 5.29
C ALA A 140 -20.80 -6.70 4.83
N TYR A 141 -19.53 -6.68 5.26
CA TYR A 141 -18.58 -5.65 4.84
C TYR A 141 -18.28 -5.70 3.34
N LEU A 142 -18.19 -6.91 2.72
CA LEU A 142 -18.05 -7.05 1.26
C LEU A 142 -19.21 -6.41 0.47
N VAL A 143 -20.40 -6.36 1.05
CA VAL A 143 -21.56 -5.68 0.45
C VAL A 143 -21.54 -4.18 0.78
N ALA A 144 -21.15 -3.83 2.00
CA ALA A 144 -21.11 -2.44 2.45
C ALA A 144 -20.08 -1.59 1.68
N VAL A 145 -18.91 -2.17 1.33
CA VAL A 145 -17.84 -1.45 0.63
C VAL A 145 -18.30 -0.87 -0.71
N PRO A 146 -18.83 -1.65 -1.66
CA PRO A 146 -19.29 -1.06 -2.93
C PRO A 146 -20.49 -0.13 -2.76
N LEU A 147 -21.36 -0.34 -1.77
CA LEU A 147 -22.49 0.56 -1.50
C LEU A 147 -22.02 1.92 -0.94
N LEU A 148 -21.09 1.90 0.02
CA LEU A 148 -20.50 3.12 0.56
C LEU A 148 -19.63 3.82 -0.50
N GLY A 149 -18.86 3.06 -1.27
CA GLY A 149 -18.11 3.59 -2.41
C GLY A 149 -19.02 4.27 -3.43
N TRP A 150 -20.12 3.62 -3.81
CA TRP A 150 -21.12 4.16 -4.73
C TRP A 150 -21.73 5.49 -4.25
N LEU A 151 -21.92 5.64 -2.94
CA LEU A 151 -22.46 6.87 -2.35
C LEU A 151 -21.39 7.97 -2.24
N ILE A 152 -20.18 7.63 -1.80
CA ILE A 152 -19.15 8.60 -1.40
C ILE A 152 -18.25 9.00 -2.57
N LEU A 153 -17.80 8.04 -3.40
CA LEU A 153 -16.76 8.31 -4.40
C LEU A 153 -17.21 9.26 -5.51
N PRO A 154 -18.41 9.13 -6.11
CA PRO A 154 -18.86 10.07 -7.13
C PRO A 154 -18.97 11.49 -6.58
N TRP A 155 -19.49 11.62 -5.34
CA TRP A 155 -19.55 12.91 -4.67
C TRP A 155 -18.16 13.49 -4.42
N TYR A 156 -17.22 12.67 -3.93
CA TYR A 156 -15.83 13.09 -3.75
C TYR A 156 -15.22 13.55 -5.08
N PHE A 157 -15.18 12.69 -6.07
CA PHE A 157 -14.50 12.97 -7.33
C PHE A 157 -15.08 14.21 -8.04
N ILE A 158 -16.41 14.32 -8.09
CA ILE A 158 -17.08 15.39 -8.84
C ILE A 158 -17.07 16.71 -8.05
N SER A 159 -17.43 16.69 -6.75
CA SER A 159 -17.53 17.94 -5.97
C SER A 159 -16.18 18.60 -5.68
N SER A 160 -15.11 17.81 -5.58
CA SER A 160 -13.76 18.34 -5.38
C SER A 160 -13.02 18.64 -6.68
N GLY A 161 -13.52 18.17 -7.83
CA GLY A 161 -12.78 18.22 -9.09
C GLY A 161 -11.62 17.20 -9.17
N ALA A 162 -11.48 16.29 -8.20
CA ALA A 162 -10.38 15.33 -8.17
C ALA A 162 -10.40 14.36 -9.35
N TYR A 163 -11.54 14.17 -10.02
CA TYR A 163 -11.63 13.37 -11.25
C TYR A 163 -10.76 13.92 -12.38
N GLU A 164 -10.46 15.22 -12.41
CA GLU A 164 -9.61 15.85 -13.41
C GLU A 164 -8.13 15.37 -13.34
N ASN A 165 -7.72 14.77 -12.21
CA ASN A 165 -6.41 14.14 -12.06
C ASN A 165 -6.34 12.75 -12.70
N TRP A 166 -7.43 12.26 -13.26
CA TRP A 166 -7.56 10.96 -13.89
C TRP A 166 -7.74 11.09 -15.41
N PRO A 167 -7.41 10.05 -16.19
CA PRO A 167 -7.46 10.15 -17.63
C PRO A 167 -8.89 10.32 -18.13
N HIS A 168 -9.07 11.22 -19.10
CA HIS A 168 -10.28 11.31 -19.88
C HIS A 168 -10.35 10.13 -20.86
N ILE A 169 -11.41 9.35 -20.78
CA ILE A 169 -11.61 8.14 -21.59
C ILE A 169 -12.39 8.52 -22.85
N THR A 170 -11.80 8.30 -24.02
CA THR A 170 -12.37 8.67 -25.32
C THR A 170 -12.82 7.48 -26.16
N ASP A 171 -12.23 6.30 -25.93
CA ASP A 171 -12.53 5.11 -26.71
C ASP A 171 -12.57 3.82 -25.88
N GLY A 172 -13.04 2.73 -26.47
CA GLY A 172 -13.17 1.43 -25.80
C GLY A 172 -11.84 0.80 -25.42
N SER A 173 -10.73 1.11 -26.11
CA SER A 173 -9.42 0.56 -25.77
C SER A 173 -8.82 1.28 -24.56
N GLU A 174 -9.06 2.58 -24.41
CA GLU A 174 -8.71 3.35 -23.22
C GLU A 174 -9.54 2.90 -22.02
N LEU A 175 -10.84 2.66 -22.22
CA LEU A 175 -11.73 2.12 -21.20
C LEU A 175 -11.22 0.77 -20.66
N ALA A 176 -10.82 -0.12 -21.55
CA ALA A 176 -10.27 -1.42 -21.19
C ALA A 176 -8.94 -1.29 -20.43
N ARG A 177 -8.02 -0.42 -20.89
CA ARG A 177 -6.74 -0.15 -20.21
C ARG A 177 -6.97 0.48 -18.84
N PHE A 178 -7.92 1.41 -18.73
CA PHE A 178 -8.26 2.03 -17.45
C PHE A 178 -8.83 1.01 -16.47
N PHE A 179 -9.75 0.15 -16.91
CA PHE A 179 -10.28 -0.94 -16.09
C PHE A 179 -9.17 -1.89 -15.59
N VAL A 180 -8.29 -2.33 -16.51
CA VAL A 180 -7.16 -3.18 -16.15
C VAL A 180 -6.19 -2.45 -15.21
N GLY A 181 -5.89 -1.17 -15.49
CA GLY A 181 -4.98 -0.35 -14.70
C GLY A 181 -5.44 -0.17 -13.26
N VAL A 182 -6.71 0.21 -13.05
CA VAL A 182 -7.27 0.41 -11.70
C VAL A 182 -7.19 -0.90 -10.90
N ASN A 183 -7.63 -2.02 -11.47
CA ASN A 183 -7.60 -3.32 -10.78
C ASN A 183 -6.16 -3.84 -10.57
N ALA A 184 -5.23 -3.55 -11.47
CA ALA A 184 -3.83 -3.91 -11.33
C ALA A 184 -3.16 -3.11 -10.19
N VAL A 185 -3.47 -1.81 -10.08
CA VAL A 185 -3.00 -0.95 -8.97
C VAL A 185 -3.56 -1.46 -7.65
N GLY A 186 -4.87 -1.69 -7.52
CA GLY A 186 -5.46 -2.19 -6.28
C GLY A 186 -4.94 -3.58 -5.89
N THR A 187 -4.63 -4.45 -6.85
CA THR A 187 -3.95 -5.72 -6.57
C THR A 187 -2.54 -5.48 -6.05
N TRP A 188 -1.80 -4.58 -6.67
CA TRP A 188 -0.45 -4.22 -6.24
C TRP A 188 -0.44 -3.56 -4.85
N ASP A 189 -1.40 -2.71 -4.54
CA ASP A 189 -1.56 -2.06 -3.25
C ASP A 189 -1.60 -3.08 -2.11
N GLU A 190 -2.37 -4.15 -2.26
CA GLU A 190 -2.43 -5.23 -1.27
C GLU A 190 -1.13 -6.03 -1.17
N LEU A 191 -0.46 -6.27 -2.28
CA LEU A 191 0.82 -6.98 -2.28
C LEU A 191 1.94 -6.14 -1.67
N PHE A 192 1.98 -4.83 -1.96
CA PHE A 192 3.06 -3.96 -1.51
C PHE A 192 2.77 -3.34 -0.13
N PHE A 193 1.67 -2.62 0.04
CA PHE A 193 1.44 -1.91 1.30
C PHE A 193 1.03 -2.86 2.42
N ILE A 194 0.24 -3.87 2.14
CA ILE A 194 -0.26 -4.78 3.17
C ILE A 194 0.67 -5.98 3.36
N CYS A 195 0.95 -6.75 2.30
CA CYS A 195 1.74 -7.98 2.44
C CYS A 195 3.25 -7.73 2.54
N THR A 196 3.74 -6.55 2.14
CA THR A 196 5.16 -6.19 2.26
C THR A 196 5.36 -5.14 3.36
N CYS A 197 4.90 -3.88 3.19
CA CYS A 197 5.19 -2.81 4.15
C CYS A 197 4.62 -3.11 5.54
N PHE A 198 3.32 -3.33 5.65
CA PHE A 198 2.69 -3.59 6.96
C PHE A 198 3.19 -4.89 7.58
N ALA A 199 3.30 -5.97 6.80
CA ALA A 199 3.76 -7.25 7.30
C ALA A 199 5.20 -7.20 7.82
N LEU A 200 6.12 -6.47 7.17
CA LEU A 200 7.48 -6.29 7.64
C LEU A 200 7.55 -5.37 8.86
N LEU A 201 6.80 -4.25 8.87
CA LEU A 201 6.77 -3.32 10.00
C LEU A 201 6.20 -3.97 11.27
N ARG A 202 5.15 -4.78 11.16
CA ARG A 202 4.54 -5.46 12.33
C ARG A 202 5.45 -6.50 13.00
N ARG A 203 6.56 -6.88 12.38
CA ARG A 203 7.57 -7.72 13.02
C ARG A 203 8.38 -6.97 14.08
N HIS A 204 8.43 -5.63 14.01
CA HIS A 204 9.26 -4.78 14.86
C HIS A 204 8.45 -3.79 15.69
N PHE A 205 7.19 -3.57 15.34
CA PHE A 205 6.32 -2.57 15.97
C PHE A 205 4.96 -3.17 16.34
N PRO A 206 4.28 -2.63 17.35
CA PRO A 206 2.91 -3.01 17.64
C PRO A 206 2.02 -2.73 16.42
N VAL A 207 0.97 -3.54 16.26
CA VAL A 207 0.09 -3.53 15.08
C VAL A 207 -0.40 -2.13 14.71
N TRP A 208 -0.82 -1.32 15.71
CA TRP A 208 -1.32 0.03 15.45
C TRP A 208 -0.26 0.96 14.85
N LEU A 209 1.00 0.88 15.33
CA LEU A 209 2.09 1.72 14.81
C LEU A 209 2.56 1.26 13.44
N ALA A 210 2.70 -0.06 13.23
CA ALA A 210 3.01 -0.63 11.91
C ALA A 210 1.95 -0.22 10.89
N ASN A 211 0.67 -0.26 11.28
CA ASN A 211 -0.45 0.14 10.43
C ASN A 211 -0.45 1.65 10.11
N LEU A 212 -0.13 2.49 11.10
CA LEU A 212 0.01 3.92 10.87
C LEU A 212 1.15 4.24 9.90
N LEU A 213 2.32 3.62 10.07
CA LEU A 213 3.48 3.84 9.21
C LEU A 213 3.21 3.41 7.77
N GLN A 214 2.58 2.24 7.55
CA GLN A 214 2.21 1.82 6.22
C GLN A 214 1.13 2.72 5.60
N ALA A 215 0.14 3.18 6.39
CA ALA A 215 -0.91 4.06 5.90
C ALA A 215 -0.38 5.40 5.40
N VAL A 216 0.69 5.95 6.02
CA VAL A 216 1.38 7.14 5.51
C VAL A 216 1.97 6.87 4.11
N ILE A 217 2.65 5.73 3.92
CA ILE A 217 3.22 5.36 2.63
C ILE A 217 2.12 5.19 1.58
N PHE A 218 1.06 4.45 1.93
CA PHE A 218 -0.06 4.15 1.06
C PHE A 218 -0.82 5.41 0.62
N THR A 219 -1.22 6.25 1.58
CA THR A 219 -1.93 7.51 1.30
C THR A 219 -1.10 8.46 0.43
N SER A 220 0.23 8.51 0.66
CA SER A 220 1.13 9.32 -0.16
C SER A 220 1.17 8.86 -1.60
N PHE A 221 1.18 7.56 -1.84
CA PHE A 221 1.11 6.98 -3.17
C PHE A 221 -0.24 7.29 -3.86
N LEU A 222 -1.35 7.12 -3.14
CA LEU A 222 -2.69 7.40 -3.68
C LEU A 222 -2.86 8.88 -4.02
N TRP A 223 -2.21 9.79 -3.29
CA TRP A 223 -2.16 11.21 -3.64
C TRP A 223 -1.51 11.44 -5.01
N GLU A 224 -0.37 10.80 -5.29
CA GLU A 224 0.28 10.91 -6.60
C GLU A 224 -0.55 10.26 -7.70
N LEU A 225 -1.24 9.15 -7.41
CA LEU A 225 -2.12 8.44 -8.34
C LEU A 225 -3.28 9.33 -8.84
N GLY A 226 -3.82 10.20 -7.97
CA GLY A 226 -4.91 11.10 -8.35
C GLY A 226 -5.93 11.41 -7.25
N TYR A 227 -5.84 10.77 -6.08
CA TYR A 227 -6.71 11.06 -4.93
C TYR A 227 -6.29 12.37 -4.22
N ARG A 228 -6.41 13.48 -4.92
CA ARG A 228 -6.01 14.81 -4.45
C ARG A 228 -7.11 15.53 -3.67
N GLU A 229 -6.89 16.80 -3.38
CA GLU A 229 -7.79 17.65 -2.61
C GLU A 229 -8.00 17.07 -1.19
N TRP A 230 -9.22 16.79 -0.79
CA TRP A 230 -9.51 16.15 0.48
C TRP A 230 -9.46 14.60 0.41
N GLY A 231 -8.95 14.04 -0.68
CA GLY A 231 -8.74 12.59 -0.87
C GLY A 231 -8.04 11.88 0.29
N PRO A 232 -7.02 12.45 0.94
CA PRO A 232 -6.39 11.83 2.12
C PRO A 232 -7.36 11.54 3.27
N LEU A 233 -8.48 12.29 3.40
CA LEU A 233 -9.53 12.01 4.39
C LEU A 233 -10.31 10.72 4.08
N LEU A 234 -10.27 10.23 2.84
CA LEU A 234 -10.84 8.95 2.41
C LEU A 234 -9.78 7.85 2.39
N THR A 235 -8.62 8.14 1.81
CA THR A 235 -7.59 7.13 1.56
C THR A 235 -6.83 6.73 2.81
N ALA A 236 -6.60 7.62 3.77
CA ALA A 236 -5.93 7.25 5.02
C ALA A 236 -6.78 6.33 5.90
N PRO A 237 -8.09 6.59 6.15
CA PRO A 237 -8.96 5.62 6.81
C PRO A 237 -9.06 4.29 6.07
N PHE A 238 -9.11 4.30 4.73
CA PHE A 238 -9.13 3.09 3.93
C PHE A 238 -7.84 2.25 4.14
N ALA A 239 -6.66 2.89 4.04
CA ALA A 239 -5.37 2.24 4.27
C ALA A 239 -5.25 1.62 5.67
N LEU A 240 -5.68 2.37 6.71
CA LEU A 240 -5.72 1.89 8.10
C LEU A 240 -6.68 0.70 8.26
N LEU A 241 -7.82 0.75 7.62
CA LEU A 241 -8.83 -0.31 7.69
C LEU A 241 -8.34 -1.58 6.99
N GLN A 242 -7.71 -1.47 5.81
CA GLN A 242 -7.13 -2.61 5.10
C GLN A 242 -6.07 -3.32 5.95
N GLY A 243 -5.14 -2.58 6.56
CA GLY A 243 -4.15 -3.16 7.47
C GLY A 243 -4.77 -3.81 8.72
N ALA A 244 -5.79 -3.18 9.32
CA ALA A 244 -6.52 -3.73 10.47
C ALA A 244 -7.29 -5.02 10.11
N ILE A 245 -7.94 -5.04 8.95
CA ILE A 245 -8.64 -6.21 8.44
C ILE A 245 -7.64 -7.34 8.15
N PHE A 246 -6.52 -7.04 7.50
CA PHE A 246 -5.48 -8.04 7.24
C PHE A 246 -4.89 -8.58 8.54
N ALA A 247 -4.62 -7.72 9.53
CA ALA A 247 -4.15 -8.18 10.85
C ALA A 247 -5.11 -9.16 11.53
N ARG A 248 -6.43 -8.96 11.31
CA ARG A 248 -7.49 -9.80 11.88
C ARG A 248 -7.76 -11.07 11.08
N THR A 249 -7.75 -10.99 9.76
CA THR A 249 -8.14 -12.09 8.87
C THR A 249 -6.98 -12.98 8.46
N GLY A 250 -5.77 -12.42 8.39
CA GLY A 250 -4.60 -13.09 7.82
C GLY A 250 -4.80 -13.51 6.36
N SER A 251 -5.75 -12.90 5.63
CA SER A 251 -6.16 -13.33 4.29
C SER A 251 -5.95 -12.24 3.25
N LEU A 252 -4.98 -12.45 2.37
CA LEU A 252 -4.79 -11.61 1.20
C LEU A 252 -6.03 -11.63 0.29
N THR A 253 -6.62 -12.79 0.06
CA THR A 253 -7.83 -12.90 -0.79
C THR A 253 -8.96 -12.01 -0.27
N TYR A 254 -9.14 -11.93 1.05
CA TYR A 254 -10.22 -11.11 1.60
C TYR A 254 -9.97 -9.61 1.38
N VAL A 255 -8.79 -9.10 1.75
CA VAL A 255 -8.46 -7.68 1.56
C VAL A 255 -8.42 -7.30 0.08
N LEU A 256 -7.95 -8.20 -0.77
CA LEU A 256 -7.94 -8.00 -2.22
C LEU A 256 -9.37 -7.89 -2.80
N ILE A 257 -10.29 -8.77 -2.39
CA ILE A 257 -11.69 -8.68 -2.84
C ILE A 257 -12.31 -7.35 -2.37
N VAL A 258 -12.09 -6.94 -1.12
CA VAL A 258 -12.54 -5.64 -0.61
C VAL A 258 -12.02 -4.49 -1.48
N HIS A 259 -10.72 -4.51 -1.80
CA HIS A 259 -10.08 -3.47 -2.61
C HIS A 259 -10.64 -3.43 -4.03
N LEU A 260 -10.69 -4.58 -4.70
CA LEU A 260 -11.20 -4.65 -6.08
C LEU A 260 -12.70 -4.29 -6.20
N LEU A 261 -13.51 -4.55 -5.17
CA LEU A 261 -14.88 -4.06 -5.12
C LEU A 261 -14.93 -2.53 -4.99
N PHE A 262 -14.02 -1.94 -4.22
CA PHE A 262 -13.87 -0.49 -4.13
C PHE A 262 -13.40 0.08 -5.48
N ASP A 263 -12.39 -0.51 -6.10
CA ASP A 263 -11.83 -0.10 -7.39
C ASP A 263 -12.84 -0.17 -8.53
N ALA A 264 -13.73 -1.17 -8.50
CA ALA A 264 -14.83 -1.24 -9.47
C ALA A 264 -15.72 0.01 -9.40
N VAL A 265 -15.98 0.53 -8.19
CA VAL A 265 -16.74 1.78 -8.02
C VAL A 265 -15.91 2.99 -8.42
N VAL A 266 -14.60 3.02 -8.11
CA VAL A 266 -13.67 4.08 -8.57
C VAL A 266 -13.69 4.18 -10.09
N PHE A 267 -13.53 3.04 -10.77
CA PHE A 267 -13.60 2.98 -12.23
C PHE A 267 -14.89 3.59 -12.77
N LEU A 268 -16.03 3.11 -12.27
CA LEU A 268 -17.34 3.60 -12.73
C LEU A 268 -17.54 5.09 -12.44
N ALA A 269 -17.13 5.56 -11.26
CA ALA A 269 -17.28 6.94 -10.83
C ALA A 269 -16.43 7.92 -11.68
N ILE A 270 -15.19 7.55 -12.01
CA ILE A 270 -14.31 8.38 -12.83
C ILE A 270 -14.79 8.42 -14.28
N VAL A 271 -15.19 7.28 -14.84
CA VAL A 271 -15.73 7.25 -16.20
C VAL A 271 -17.01 8.09 -16.29
N HIS A 272 -17.90 7.98 -15.30
CA HIS A 272 -19.11 8.80 -15.23
C HIS A 272 -18.79 10.30 -15.07
N ALA A 273 -17.80 10.66 -14.27
CA ALA A 273 -17.41 12.05 -14.06
C ALA A 273 -16.91 12.73 -15.36
N HIS A 274 -16.16 11.99 -16.20
CA HIS A 274 -15.73 12.47 -17.50
C HIS A 274 -16.80 12.35 -18.60
N ASN A 275 -17.68 11.35 -18.51
CA ASN A 275 -18.69 11.01 -19.51
C ASN A 275 -20.06 10.80 -18.81
N PRO A 276 -20.80 11.88 -18.51
CA PRO A 276 -22.03 11.80 -17.70
C PRO A 276 -23.12 10.85 -18.25
N ASP A 277 -23.12 10.61 -19.54
CA ASP A 277 -24.07 9.69 -20.19
C ASP A 277 -23.66 8.21 -20.05
N MET A 278 -22.40 7.96 -19.68
CA MET A 278 -21.90 6.61 -19.38
C MET A 278 -22.07 6.30 -17.89
N PHE A 279 -22.57 5.09 -17.61
CA PHE A 279 -22.78 4.61 -16.23
C PHE A 279 -23.58 5.62 -15.36
N ALA A 280 -24.65 6.18 -15.89
CA ALA A 280 -25.55 7.14 -15.22
C ALA A 280 -26.35 6.48 -14.07
N ILE A 281 -25.62 5.83 -13.13
CA ILE A 281 -26.18 5.10 -11.98
C ILE A 281 -25.97 5.84 -10.67
N PHE A 282 -25.23 6.96 -10.69
CA PHE A 282 -24.86 7.71 -9.50
C PHE A 282 -25.84 8.87 -9.22
N LEU A 283 -25.92 9.25 -7.93
CA LEU A 283 -26.75 10.39 -7.48
C LEU A 283 -26.11 11.74 -7.81
N THR A 284 -24.78 11.78 -7.93
CA THR A 284 -24.02 12.99 -8.24
C THR A 284 -23.58 12.94 -9.69
N THR A 285 -23.87 13.99 -10.44
CA THR A 285 -23.43 14.18 -11.83
C THR A 285 -22.64 15.48 -11.95
N PRO A 286 -21.61 15.56 -12.82
CA PRO A 286 -20.94 16.82 -13.12
C PRO A 286 -21.98 17.88 -13.56
N GLY A 287 -21.83 19.12 -13.08
CA GLY A 287 -22.63 20.23 -13.57
C GLY A 287 -22.41 20.42 -15.08
N ARG A 288 -23.50 20.55 -15.83
CA ARG A 288 -23.45 20.90 -17.26
C ARG A 288 -23.02 22.33 -17.45
#